data_6201ccc8129a0e2a42c706425e539b59
#
_entry.id   6201ccc8129a0e2a42c706425e539b59
#
_cell.length_a   1.000
_cell.length_b   1.000
_cell.length_c   1.000
_cell.angle_alpha   90.00
_cell.angle_beta   90.00
_cell.angle_gamma   90.00
#
_symmetry.space_group_name_H-M   'P 1'
#
loop_
_entity.id
_entity.type
_entity.pdbx_description
1 polymer ?
#
loop_
_entity_poly.entity_id
_entity_poly.type
_entity_poly.pdbx_seq_one_letter_code
_entity_poly.pdbx_strand_id
1 'polypeptide(L)'
;MPGDRATVLPKGALDVRIELADTSTIFDDQSSNVTTRIKMEQLRSGLFLRYGLANKVEMGVEVPVIYRYRGFLEGIITQTERLTSGLAPPRKALKSTGFVFNVSRSGQTLFSGSDGQMGVGDTTFFAKYQWLDESNARPAVSFRAAVKAPTGDVARVFGSGHPDTGLGIAVEKRLSDHWLLHGNLNGIFPTGQVAGLTVQPAMSSVVALEYLWSPTVSLVGQFDYYSSPYHGTGSPVLDEGVTEVVVGFLYQLRPNVVWQLYAVENLDFIRGSAADFTLSTVLTYQFGR
;
A
#
# COMPACT_ATOMS: atom_id res chain seq x y z
N MET A 1 1.67 -4.91 0.51
CA MET A 1 2.88 -5.33 1.27
C MET A 1 2.47 -5.89 2.59
N PRO A 2 3.04 -7.03 3.07
CA PRO A 2 2.70 -7.51 4.39
C PRO A 2 3.04 -6.46 5.45
N GLY A 3 2.29 -6.51 6.54
CA GLY A 3 2.49 -5.62 7.67
C GLY A 3 3.94 -5.56 8.12
N ASP A 4 4.33 -4.42 8.67
CA ASP A 4 5.69 -4.25 9.17
C ASP A 4 5.90 -5.11 10.43
N ARG A 5 7.07 -5.69 10.56
CA ARG A 5 7.46 -6.50 11.72
C ARG A 5 7.68 -5.61 12.95
N ALA A 6 7.42 -6.15 14.14
CA ALA A 6 7.72 -5.44 15.38
C ALA A 6 9.23 -5.45 15.73
N THR A 7 9.98 -6.37 15.15
CA THR A 7 11.44 -6.42 15.34
C THR A 7 12.14 -5.36 14.49
N VAL A 8 13.26 -4.83 15.03
CA VAL A 8 14.13 -3.86 14.34
C VAL A 8 15.40 -4.53 13.82
N LEU A 9 16.06 -3.89 12.89
CA LEU A 9 17.36 -4.34 12.40
C LEU A 9 18.43 -4.29 13.51
N PRO A 10 19.38 -5.24 13.52
CA PRO A 10 20.55 -5.17 14.38
C PRO A 10 21.33 -3.86 14.14
N LYS A 11 21.96 -3.33 15.19
CA LYS A 11 22.81 -2.14 15.07
C LYS A 11 23.88 -2.32 13.99
N GLY A 12 23.94 -1.37 13.05
CA GLY A 12 24.89 -1.37 11.94
C GLY A 12 24.44 -2.17 10.72
N ALA A 13 23.36 -2.94 10.80
CA ALA A 13 22.79 -3.62 9.65
C ALA A 13 22.05 -2.63 8.73
N LEU A 14 22.14 -2.88 7.42
CA LEU A 14 21.46 -2.10 6.38
C LEU A 14 20.61 -3.05 5.52
N ASP A 15 19.31 -2.78 5.41
CA ASP A 15 18.44 -3.41 4.44
C ASP A 15 18.20 -2.48 3.25
N VAL A 16 18.38 -3.04 2.06
CA VAL A 16 17.95 -2.43 0.80
C VAL A 16 16.81 -3.28 0.25
N ARG A 17 15.65 -2.66 0.05
CA ARG A 17 14.48 -3.34 -0.49
C ARG A 17 13.97 -2.62 -1.74
N ILE A 18 13.71 -3.39 -2.78
CA ILE A 18 13.06 -2.94 -4.01
C ILE A 18 11.71 -3.64 -4.09
N GLU A 19 10.66 -2.88 -4.27
CA GLU A 19 9.29 -3.34 -4.49
C GLU A 19 8.81 -2.90 -5.86
N LEU A 20 8.12 -3.78 -6.56
CA LEU A 20 7.36 -3.48 -7.77
C LEU A 20 5.93 -3.94 -7.52
N ALA A 21 5.01 -2.99 -7.45
CA ALA A 21 3.58 -3.24 -7.27
C ALA A 21 2.82 -2.70 -8.48
N ASP A 22 2.20 -3.59 -9.23
CA ASP A 22 1.34 -3.23 -10.37
C ASP A 22 -0.12 -3.34 -9.95
N THR A 23 -0.82 -2.23 -10.03
CA THR A 23 -2.16 -2.05 -9.48
C THR A 23 -3.13 -1.70 -10.60
N SER A 24 -4.13 -2.54 -10.84
CA SER A 24 -5.27 -2.27 -11.70
C SER A 24 -6.34 -1.50 -10.92
N THR A 25 -6.83 -0.42 -11.49
CA THR A 25 -7.89 0.41 -10.89
C THR A 25 -8.97 0.70 -11.91
N ILE A 26 -10.22 0.40 -11.55
CA ILE A 26 -11.38 0.68 -12.41
C ILE A 26 -12.54 1.23 -11.60
N PHE A 27 -12.97 2.47 -11.95
CA PHE A 27 -14.14 3.14 -11.39
C PHE A 27 -14.90 3.86 -12.51
N ASP A 28 -16.22 3.77 -12.46
CA ASP A 28 -17.14 4.58 -13.25
C ASP A 28 -18.31 4.94 -12.33
N ASP A 29 -18.09 5.96 -11.50
CA ASP A 29 -19.05 6.44 -10.50
C ASP A 29 -19.49 7.85 -10.80
N GLN A 30 -20.79 8.11 -10.68
CA GLN A 30 -21.38 9.41 -10.87
C GLN A 30 -22.31 9.70 -9.70
N SER A 31 -21.79 10.38 -8.70
CA SER A 31 -22.57 10.89 -7.59
C SER A 31 -23.07 12.32 -7.88
N SER A 32 -23.88 12.90 -6.98
CA SER A 32 -24.56 14.17 -7.22
C SER A 32 -23.66 15.33 -7.68
N ASN A 33 -22.41 15.38 -7.22
CA ASN A 33 -21.48 16.47 -7.52
C ASN A 33 -20.11 16.00 -8.03
N VAL A 34 -19.78 14.70 -7.85
CA VAL A 34 -18.47 14.16 -8.21
C VAL A 34 -18.63 13.06 -9.24
N THR A 35 -17.84 13.15 -10.29
CA THR A 35 -17.73 12.10 -11.30
C THR A 35 -16.34 11.51 -11.23
N THR A 36 -16.24 10.21 -11.00
CA THR A 36 -14.99 9.44 -10.94
C THR A 36 -14.96 8.46 -12.09
N ARG A 37 -14.06 8.69 -13.06
CA ARG A 37 -13.80 7.77 -14.17
C ARG A 37 -12.33 7.40 -14.17
N ILE A 38 -12.06 6.19 -13.77
CA ILE A 38 -10.70 5.65 -13.70
C ILE A 38 -10.68 4.28 -14.37
N LYS A 39 -9.78 4.12 -15.30
CA LYS A 39 -9.37 2.83 -15.87
C LYS A 39 -7.90 2.95 -16.22
N MET A 40 -7.06 2.43 -15.38
CA MET A 40 -5.61 2.47 -15.54
C MET A 40 -4.95 1.37 -14.75
N GLU A 41 -3.70 1.07 -15.11
CA GLU A 41 -2.76 0.40 -14.23
C GLU A 41 -1.69 1.38 -13.76
N GLN A 42 -1.23 1.16 -12.55
CA GLN A 42 -0.17 1.95 -11.94
C GLN A 42 0.91 1.03 -11.40
N LEU A 43 2.07 1.05 -12.06
CA LEU A 43 3.26 0.43 -11.53
C LEU A 43 3.94 1.38 -10.54
N ARG A 44 3.99 0.98 -9.28
CA ARG A 44 4.74 1.65 -8.22
C ARG A 44 6.03 0.89 -7.96
N SER A 45 7.17 1.50 -8.20
CA SER A 45 8.49 1.01 -7.80
C SER A 45 8.92 1.72 -6.53
N GLY A 46 9.05 1.01 -5.42
CA GLY A 46 9.51 1.53 -4.13
C GLY A 46 10.94 1.13 -3.85
N LEU A 47 11.83 2.10 -3.63
CA LEU A 47 13.15 1.87 -3.04
C LEU A 47 13.09 2.19 -1.55
N PHE A 48 13.39 1.20 -0.72
CA PHE A 48 13.45 1.35 0.74
C PHE A 48 14.86 1.08 1.23
N LEU A 49 15.35 2.01 2.04
CA LEU A 49 16.59 1.84 2.79
C LEU A 49 16.25 1.84 4.28
N ARG A 50 16.68 0.82 5.02
CA ARG A 50 16.50 0.73 6.47
C ARG A 50 17.84 0.48 7.12
N TYR A 51 18.12 1.20 8.20
CA TYR A 51 19.39 1.11 8.94
C TYR A 51 19.16 0.93 10.42
N GLY A 52 19.79 -0.08 11.01
CA GLY A 52 19.82 -0.29 12.45
C GLY A 52 20.73 0.74 13.13
N LEU A 53 20.16 1.83 13.64
CA LEU A 53 20.90 2.94 14.22
C LEU A 53 21.49 2.56 15.60
N ALA A 54 20.71 1.88 16.41
CA ALA A 54 21.09 1.44 17.74
C ALA A 54 20.39 0.12 18.09
N ASN A 55 20.72 -0.48 19.23
CA ASN A 55 19.93 -1.59 19.75
C ASN A 55 18.49 -1.09 19.94
N LYS A 56 17.52 -1.79 19.34
CA LYS A 56 16.09 -1.44 19.39
C LYS A 56 15.65 -0.18 18.59
N VAL A 57 16.52 0.42 17.79
CA VAL A 57 16.17 1.60 16.97
C VAL A 57 16.60 1.36 15.53
N GLU A 58 15.67 1.46 14.61
CA GLU A 58 15.94 1.56 13.18
C GLU A 58 15.35 2.85 12.60
N MET A 59 15.92 3.29 11.50
CA MET A 59 15.42 4.40 10.70
C MET A 59 15.49 4.02 9.22
N GLY A 60 14.73 4.72 8.42
CA GLY A 60 14.78 4.46 6.99
C GLY A 60 14.11 5.53 6.16
N VAL A 61 14.20 5.31 4.87
CA VAL A 61 13.60 6.16 3.84
C VAL A 61 12.97 5.30 2.76
N GLU A 62 11.86 5.75 2.24
CA GLU A 62 11.19 5.22 1.07
C GLU A 62 11.12 6.29 -0.02
N VAL A 63 11.54 5.94 -1.23
CA VAL A 63 11.40 6.78 -2.43
C VAL A 63 10.58 6.01 -3.46
N PRO A 64 9.33 6.42 -3.73
CA PRO A 64 8.50 5.78 -4.73
C PRO A 64 8.69 6.41 -6.10
N VAL A 65 8.71 5.58 -7.15
CA VAL A 65 8.56 5.98 -8.54
C VAL A 65 7.26 5.39 -9.06
N ILE A 66 6.46 6.19 -9.72
CA ILE A 66 5.11 5.82 -10.18
C ILE A 66 5.06 5.94 -11.69
N TYR A 67 4.55 4.91 -12.34
CA TYR A 67 4.29 4.88 -13.79
C TYR A 67 2.83 4.48 -14.02
N ARG A 68 2.07 5.33 -14.72
CA ARG A 68 0.66 5.09 -15.07
C ARG A 68 0.53 4.72 -16.53
N TYR A 69 -0.23 3.67 -16.82
CA TYR A 69 -0.34 3.13 -18.17
C TYR A 69 -1.62 2.29 -18.33
N ARG A 70 -1.86 1.80 -19.53
CA ARG A 70 -3.03 0.95 -19.84
C ARG A 70 -2.97 -0.42 -19.18
N GLY A 71 -1.76 -0.95 -18.97
CA GLY A 71 -1.49 -2.18 -18.29
C GLY A 71 -1.82 -3.47 -19.03
N PHE A 72 -1.57 -4.59 -18.33
CA PHE A 72 -1.85 -5.94 -18.83
C PHE A 72 -2.75 -6.76 -17.87
N LEU A 73 -2.82 -6.38 -16.59
CA LEU A 73 -3.65 -7.07 -15.59
C LEU A 73 -5.13 -7.00 -15.95
N GLU A 74 -5.58 -5.87 -16.50
CA GLU A 74 -6.96 -5.67 -16.98
C GLU A 74 -7.44 -6.82 -17.87
N GLY A 75 -6.59 -7.31 -18.77
CA GLY A 75 -6.90 -8.45 -19.64
C GLY A 75 -7.13 -9.74 -18.85
N ILE A 76 -6.27 -10.01 -17.87
CA ILE A 76 -6.33 -11.20 -17.01
C ILE A 76 -7.59 -11.13 -16.13
N ILE A 77 -7.83 -9.99 -15.47
CA ILE A 77 -8.98 -9.77 -14.60
C ILE A 77 -10.29 -9.93 -15.39
N THR A 78 -10.38 -9.27 -16.55
CA THR A 78 -11.55 -9.37 -17.44
C THR A 78 -11.85 -10.81 -17.84
N GLN A 79 -10.83 -11.62 -18.13
CA GLN A 79 -11.00 -13.02 -18.48
C GLN A 79 -11.46 -13.84 -17.27
N THR A 80 -10.88 -13.60 -16.10
CA THR A 80 -11.27 -14.27 -14.84
C THR A 80 -12.71 -13.95 -14.48
N GLU A 81 -13.12 -12.69 -14.50
CA GLU A 81 -14.50 -12.28 -14.24
C GLU A 81 -15.50 -12.95 -15.20
N ARG A 82 -15.19 -13.04 -16.49
CA ARG A 82 -16.05 -13.71 -17.47
C ARG A 82 -16.25 -15.20 -17.18
N LEU A 83 -15.25 -15.85 -16.62
CA LEU A 83 -15.29 -17.27 -16.29
C LEU A 83 -15.95 -17.55 -14.93
N THR A 84 -16.05 -16.57 -14.07
CA THR A 84 -16.51 -16.73 -12.66
C THR A 84 -17.83 -16.00 -12.39
N SER A 85 -17.75 -14.68 -12.18
CA SER A 85 -18.84 -13.83 -11.68
C SER A 85 -19.56 -13.02 -12.75
N GLY A 86 -19.00 -12.96 -13.95
CA GLY A 86 -19.37 -12.00 -15.00
C GLY A 86 -18.70 -10.65 -14.77
N LEU A 87 -18.65 -9.82 -15.83
CA LEU A 87 -17.95 -8.54 -15.79
C LEU A 87 -18.58 -7.57 -14.77
N ALA A 88 -17.75 -6.95 -13.96
CA ALA A 88 -18.13 -5.87 -13.04
C ALA A 88 -18.78 -4.68 -13.80
N PRO A 89 -19.74 -3.95 -13.20
CA PRO A 89 -20.40 -2.82 -13.85
C PRO A 89 -19.46 -1.75 -14.41
N PRO A 90 -18.44 -1.25 -13.67
CA PRO A 90 -17.48 -0.28 -14.22
C PRO A 90 -16.71 -0.82 -15.44
N ARG A 91 -16.39 -2.11 -15.43
CA ARG A 91 -15.68 -2.78 -16.52
C ARG A 91 -16.53 -2.90 -17.78
N LYS A 92 -17.86 -3.10 -17.62
CA LYS A 92 -18.81 -3.05 -18.74
C LYS A 92 -18.91 -1.64 -19.32
N ALA A 93 -19.04 -0.61 -18.45
CA ALA A 93 -19.17 0.79 -18.84
C ALA A 93 -17.93 1.31 -19.58
N LEU A 94 -16.72 0.93 -19.12
CA LEU A 94 -15.45 1.38 -19.69
C LEU A 94 -14.82 0.37 -20.67
N LYS A 95 -15.60 -0.55 -21.23
CA LYS A 95 -15.08 -1.64 -22.09
C LYS A 95 -14.30 -1.14 -23.30
N SER A 96 -14.74 -0.05 -23.94
CA SER A 96 -14.06 0.55 -25.11
C SER A 96 -12.99 1.57 -24.75
N THR A 97 -12.82 1.88 -23.46
CA THR A 97 -11.83 2.86 -22.99
C THR A 97 -10.51 2.15 -22.72
N GLY A 98 -9.42 2.58 -23.34
CA GLY A 98 -8.09 2.02 -23.10
C GLY A 98 -7.45 2.54 -21.84
N PHE A 99 -7.53 3.85 -21.61
CA PHE A 99 -7.01 4.55 -20.44
C PHE A 99 -7.92 5.73 -20.11
N VAL A 100 -8.26 5.91 -18.85
CA VAL A 100 -8.86 7.15 -18.33
C VAL A 100 -8.47 7.31 -16.86
N PHE A 101 -8.05 8.50 -16.49
CA PHE A 101 -7.89 8.94 -15.11
C PHE A 101 -8.43 10.36 -15.00
N ASN A 102 -9.66 10.47 -14.55
CA ASN A 102 -10.33 11.76 -14.34
C ASN A 102 -11.28 11.68 -13.16
N VAL A 103 -11.11 12.61 -12.23
CA VAL A 103 -12.04 12.88 -11.13
C VAL A 103 -12.42 14.35 -11.24
N SER A 104 -13.69 14.65 -11.33
CA SER A 104 -14.20 16.01 -11.44
C SER A 104 -15.31 16.29 -10.42
N ARG A 105 -15.45 17.55 -10.01
CA ARG A 105 -16.49 18.03 -9.10
C ARG A 105 -17.19 19.23 -9.73
N SER A 106 -18.51 19.14 -9.90
CA SER A 106 -19.31 20.20 -10.53
C SER A 106 -18.73 20.68 -11.88
N GLY A 107 -18.22 19.75 -12.68
CA GLY A 107 -17.61 20.03 -13.97
C GLY A 107 -16.16 20.53 -13.95
N GLN A 108 -15.58 20.77 -12.77
CA GLN A 108 -14.16 21.12 -12.61
C GLN A 108 -13.32 19.85 -12.35
N THR A 109 -12.24 19.68 -13.08
CA THR A 109 -11.30 18.59 -12.85
C THR A 109 -10.54 18.80 -11.54
N LEU A 110 -10.62 17.81 -10.66
CA LEU A 110 -9.83 17.71 -9.42
C LEU A 110 -8.52 16.97 -9.67
N PHE A 111 -8.63 15.79 -10.27
CA PHE A 111 -7.49 14.91 -10.57
C PHE A 111 -7.60 14.41 -12.00
N SER A 112 -6.48 14.39 -12.70
CA SER A 112 -6.40 13.76 -14.01
C SER A 112 -4.99 13.30 -14.32
N GLY A 113 -4.86 12.36 -15.24
CA GLY A 113 -3.58 11.86 -15.71
C GLY A 113 -3.67 11.31 -17.12
N SER A 114 -2.54 11.07 -17.72
CA SER A 114 -2.40 10.54 -19.06
C SER A 114 -1.67 9.20 -19.07
N ASP A 115 -1.95 8.39 -20.09
CA ASP A 115 -1.23 7.17 -20.39
C ASP A 115 0.28 7.45 -20.60
N GLY A 116 1.15 6.62 -20.04
CA GLY A 116 2.60 6.76 -20.14
C GLY A 116 3.23 7.77 -19.19
N GLN A 117 2.50 8.36 -18.25
CA GLN A 117 3.07 9.29 -17.28
C GLN A 117 3.92 8.57 -16.22
N MET A 118 5.14 9.08 -15.99
CA MET A 118 6.05 8.62 -14.94
C MET A 118 6.55 9.78 -14.10
N GLY A 119 6.75 9.55 -12.79
CA GLY A 119 7.31 10.53 -11.87
C GLY A 119 7.68 9.94 -10.52
N VAL A 120 8.43 10.72 -9.74
CA VAL A 120 8.74 10.40 -8.34
C VAL A 120 7.54 10.84 -7.50
N GLY A 121 7.16 10.00 -6.52
CA GLY A 121 6.16 10.34 -5.53
C GLY A 121 6.74 11.04 -4.30
N ASP A 122 5.91 11.21 -3.27
CA ASP A 122 6.35 11.80 -2.01
C ASP A 122 7.26 10.84 -1.24
N THR A 123 8.44 11.33 -0.86
CA THR A 123 9.45 10.58 -0.10
C THR A 123 9.05 10.50 1.36
N THR A 124 9.14 9.31 1.96
CA THR A 124 8.81 9.09 3.37
C THR A 124 10.04 8.71 4.17
N PHE A 125 10.31 9.44 5.25
CA PHE A 125 11.29 9.10 6.27
C PHE A 125 10.57 8.48 7.45
N PHE A 126 11.14 7.44 8.05
CA PHE A 126 10.55 6.77 9.20
C PHE A 126 11.59 6.34 10.22
N ALA A 127 11.14 6.17 11.46
CA ALA A 127 11.89 5.59 12.56
C ALA A 127 11.00 4.58 13.29
N LYS A 128 11.62 3.53 13.83
CA LYS A 128 10.96 2.52 14.65
C LYS A 128 11.78 2.24 15.90
N TYR A 129 11.09 2.17 17.03
CA TYR A 129 11.65 1.83 18.33
C TYR A 129 11.00 0.57 18.86
N GLN A 130 11.78 -0.50 19.05
CA GLN A 130 11.31 -1.74 19.65
C GLN A 130 11.26 -1.60 21.16
N TRP A 131 10.06 -1.45 21.69
CA TRP A 131 9.80 -1.27 23.11
C TRP A 131 9.92 -2.60 23.87
N LEU A 132 9.24 -3.65 23.38
CA LEU A 132 9.23 -4.97 24.01
C LEU A 132 9.81 -6.01 23.05
N ASP A 133 10.66 -6.86 23.60
CA ASP A 133 11.14 -8.07 22.94
C ASP A 133 10.11 -9.20 23.11
N GLU A 134 9.98 -10.06 22.13
CA GLU A 134 9.15 -11.25 22.24
C GLU A 134 9.67 -12.20 23.31
N SER A 135 8.76 -12.83 24.03
CA SER A 135 9.01 -13.96 24.92
C SER A 135 7.84 -14.92 24.85
N ASN A 136 7.92 -16.08 25.50
CA ASN A 136 6.79 -17.02 25.52
C ASN A 136 5.50 -16.39 26.03
N ALA A 137 5.58 -15.46 26.99
CA ALA A 137 4.42 -14.84 27.65
C ALA A 137 3.95 -13.53 26.99
N ARG A 138 4.76 -12.88 26.15
CA ARG A 138 4.43 -11.55 25.61
C ARG A 138 4.88 -11.40 24.15
N PRO A 139 4.15 -10.58 23.33
CA PRO A 139 4.56 -10.26 21.97
C PRO A 139 5.75 -9.29 21.95
N ALA A 140 6.44 -9.21 20.82
CA ALA A 140 7.25 -8.05 20.49
C ALA A 140 6.31 -6.88 20.16
N VAL A 141 6.71 -5.67 20.61
CA VAL A 141 5.97 -4.43 20.36
C VAL A 141 6.93 -3.34 19.96
N SER A 142 6.61 -2.61 18.90
CA SER A 142 7.38 -1.43 18.49
C SER A 142 6.48 -0.24 18.19
N PHE A 143 7.01 0.97 18.42
CA PHE A 143 6.42 2.24 18.00
C PHE A 143 7.08 2.71 16.73
N ARG A 144 6.30 3.34 15.87
CA ARG A 144 6.74 3.90 14.59
C ARG A 144 6.34 5.36 14.48
N ALA A 145 7.21 6.16 13.87
CA ALA A 145 6.93 7.52 13.46
C ALA A 145 7.40 7.70 12.02
N ALA A 146 6.66 8.47 11.24
CA ALA A 146 6.99 8.76 9.85
C ALA A 146 6.69 10.23 9.52
N VAL A 147 7.47 10.77 8.58
CA VAL A 147 7.24 12.07 7.96
C VAL A 147 7.35 11.89 6.45
N LYS A 148 6.30 12.28 5.74
CA LYS A 148 6.28 12.34 4.28
C LYS A 148 6.67 13.74 3.83
N ALA A 149 7.71 13.84 3.01
CA ALA A 149 8.13 15.09 2.36
C ALA A 149 7.41 15.25 1.01
N PRO A 150 6.93 16.46 0.66
CA PRO A 150 6.20 16.72 -0.58
C PRO A 150 7.16 16.83 -1.78
N THR A 151 7.77 15.72 -2.18
CA THR A 151 8.73 15.65 -3.28
C THR A 151 8.10 15.30 -4.62
N GLY A 152 6.86 14.82 -4.60
CA GLY A 152 6.13 14.41 -5.80
C GLY A 152 5.57 15.59 -6.59
N ASP A 153 5.34 15.39 -7.89
CA ASP A 153 4.75 16.39 -8.77
C ASP A 153 3.23 16.48 -8.56
N VAL A 154 2.80 17.56 -7.93
CA VAL A 154 1.37 17.81 -7.62
C VAL A 154 0.52 17.95 -8.88
N ALA A 155 1.03 18.62 -9.92
CA ALA A 155 0.28 18.85 -11.15
C ALA A 155 -0.04 17.55 -11.90
N ARG A 156 0.82 16.55 -11.75
CA ARG A 156 0.63 15.21 -12.30
C ARG A 156 0.08 14.19 -11.29
N VAL A 157 -0.31 14.66 -10.10
CA VAL A 157 -0.87 13.81 -9.03
C VAL A 157 0.09 12.70 -8.60
N PHE A 158 1.39 12.98 -8.51
CA PHE A 158 2.41 12.09 -7.95
C PHE A 158 2.74 12.42 -6.49
N GLY A 159 2.27 13.56 -5.98
CA GLY A 159 2.39 13.98 -4.60
C GLY A 159 1.24 14.88 -4.16
N SER A 160 1.10 15.05 -2.85
CA SER A 160 0.05 15.89 -2.26
C SER A 160 0.41 17.39 -2.20
N GLY A 161 1.70 17.71 -2.34
CA GLY A 161 2.23 19.08 -2.16
C GLY A 161 2.38 19.53 -0.72
N HIS A 162 2.01 18.68 0.23
CA HIS A 162 2.04 18.99 1.66
C HIS A 162 2.76 17.89 2.45
N PRO A 163 3.47 18.23 3.54
CA PRO A 163 4.03 17.24 4.44
C PRO A 163 2.92 16.55 5.24
N ASP A 164 3.07 15.25 5.48
CA ASP A 164 2.19 14.49 6.34
C ASP A 164 3.01 13.80 7.42
N THR A 165 2.39 13.50 8.55
CA THR A 165 3.00 12.75 9.64
C THR A 165 2.22 11.48 9.92
N GLY A 166 2.90 10.47 10.46
CA GLY A 166 2.29 9.21 10.85
C GLY A 166 2.88 8.69 12.15
N LEU A 167 2.03 8.09 12.98
CA LEU A 167 2.42 7.35 14.16
C LEU A 167 1.80 5.96 14.12
N GLY A 168 2.49 4.95 14.64
CA GLY A 168 1.97 3.61 14.61
C GLY A 168 2.56 2.69 15.65
N ILE A 169 1.89 1.56 15.81
CA ILE A 169 2.30 0.45 16.66
C ILE A 169 2.37 -0.80 15.79
N ALA A 170 3.42 -1.58 15.93
CA ALA A 170 3.53 -2.91 15.36
C ALA A 170 3.67 -3.94 16.49
N VAL A 171 2.96 -5.04 16.33
CA VAL A 171 2.94 -6.17 17.27
C VAL A 171 3.27 -7.43 16.50
N GLU A 172 4.10 -8.30 17.06
CA GLU A 172 4.47 -9.58 16.47
C GLU A 172 4.49 -10.65 17.54
N LYS A 173 3.86 -11.81 17.26
CA LYS A 173 3.82 -12.93 18.19
C LYS A 173 3.98 -14.26 17.45
N ARG A 174 4.96 -15.05 17.87
CA ARG A 174 5.05 -16.46 17.50
C ARG A 174 4.03 -17.25 18.32
N LEU A 175 3.04 -17.81 17.62
CA LEU A 175 1.97 -18.60 18.22
C LEU A 175 2.40 -20.07 18.41
N SER A 176 3.24 -20.57 17.50
CA SER A 176 3.82 -21.91 17.52
C SER A 176 5.12 -21.95 16.68
N ASP A 177 5.72 -23.12 16.51
CA ASP A 177 6.91 -23.28 15.66
C ASP A 177 6.62 -22.92 14.19
N HIS A 178 5.35 -22.97 13.77
CA HIS A 178 4.96 -22.75 12.38
C HIS A 178 4.14 -21.47 12.16
N TRP A 179 3.64 -20.81 13.20
CA TRP A 179 2.72 -19.71 13.05
C TRP A 179 3.22 -18.42 13.70
N LEU A 180 3.24 -17.33 12.92
CA LEU A 180 3.47 -15.98 13.41
C LEU A 180 2.25 -15.12 13.14
N LEU A 181 1.87 -14.31 14.13
CA LEU A 181 0.84 -13.28 14.02
C LEU A 181 1.51 -11.91 13.98
N HIS A 182 1.11 -11.07 13.03
CA HIS A 182 1.53 -9.68 12.91
C HIS A 182 0.30 -8.78 13.01
N GLY A 183 0.45 -7.66 13.70
CA GLY A 183 -0.57 -6.63 13.80
C GLY A 183 0.06 -5.25 13.67
N ASN A 184 -0.57 -4.36 12.91
CA ASN A 184 -0.15 -2.97 12.82
C ASN A 184 -1.37 -2.05 12.95
N LEU A 185 -1.21 -0.94 13.66
CA LEU A 185 -2.18 0.12 13.76
C LEU A 185 -1.47 1.46 13.57
N ASN A 186 -1.99 2.30 12.66
CA ASN A 186 -1.37 3.57 12.34
C ASN A 186 -2.41 4.69 12.31
N GLY A 187 -2.04 5.85 12.85
CA GLY A 187 -2.68 7.13 12.62
C GLY A 187 -1.87 7.94 11.61
N ILE A 188 -2.54 8.52 10.64
CA ILE A 188 -1.96 9.35 9.58
C ILE A 188 -2.57 10.73 9.72
N PHE A 189 -1.75 11.75 9.77
CA PHE A 189 -2.12 13.14 9.99
C PHE A 189 -1.68 13.98 8.78
N PRO A 190 -2.47 13.97 7.70
CA PRO A 190 -2.20 14.77 6.52
C PRO A 190 -2.36 16.26 6.84
N THR A 191 -1.67 17.10 6.07
CA THR A 191 -1.81 18.55 6.17
C THR A 191 -2.26 19.15 4.84
N GLY A 192 -2.83 20.36 4.89
CA GLY A 192 -3.22 21.12 3.72
C GLY A 192 -4.49 20.62 3.04
N GLN A 193 -4.52 20.75 1.71
CA GLN A 193 -5.61 20.35 0.83
C GLN A 193 -5.04 19.65 -0.39
N VAL A 194 -5.74 18.67 -0.91
CA VAL A 194 -5.37 18.00 -2.15
C VAL A 194 -6.46 18.30 -3.19
N ALA A 195 -6.07 18.95 -4.28
CA ALA A 195 -6.99 19.42 -5.33
C ALA A 195 -8.21 20.22 -4.81
N GLY A 196 -8.02 21.04 -3.78
CA GLY A 196 -9.10 21.81 -3.15
C GLY A 196 -10.02 21.01 -2.22
N LEU A 197 -9.74 19.72 -2.00
CA LEU A 197 -10.42 18.90 -1.02
C LEU A 197 -9.67 18.96 0.31
N THR A 198 -10.38 19.22 1.40
CA THR A 198 -9.81 19.16 2.74
C THR A 198 -9.53 17.71 3.11
N VAL A 199 -8.29 17.44 3.55
CA VAL A 199 -7.88 16.12 4.06
C VAL A 199 -7.99 16.08 5.57
N GLN A 200 -8.36 14.92 6.11
CA GLN A 200 -8.57 14.69 7.54
C GLN A 200 -7.66 13.55 8.02
N PRO A 201 -7.43 13.44 9.34
CA PRO A 201 -6.72 12.31 9.90
C PRO A 201 -7.34 10.98 9.45
N ALA A 202 -6.50 10.04 9.09
CA ALA A 202 -6.88 8.71 8.67
C ALA A 202 -6.19 7.66 9.53
N MET A 203 -6.72 6.44 9.51
CA MET A 203 -6.13 5.30 10.20
C MET A 203 -5.94 4.14 9.24
N SER A 204 -4.95 3.30 9.52
CA SER A 204 -4.82 2.00 8.88
C SER A 204 -4.54 0.91 9.89
N SER A 205 -5.06 -0.27 9.64
CA SER A 205 -4.80 -1.46 10.44
C SER A 205 -4.46 -2.64 9.53
N VAL A 206 -3.56 -3.49 10.02
CA VAL A 206 -3.13 -4.72 9.35
C VAL A 206 -3.17 -5.84 10.37
N VAL A 207 -3.73 -6.98 9.97
CA VAL A 207 -3.62 -8.24 10.71
C VAL A 207 -3.17 -9.31 9.73
N ALA A 208 -2.01 -9.92 9.98
CA ALA A 208 -1.44 -10.94 9.12
C ALA A 208 -1.10 -12.20 9.91
N LEU A 209 -1.33 -13.34 9.28
CA LEU A 209 -0.93 -14.65 9.75
C LEU A 209 0.09 -15.24 8.77
N GLU A 210 1.29 -15.54 9.27
CA GLU A 210 2.36 -16.15 8.50
C GLU A 210 2.54 -17.61 8.91
N TYR A 211 2.51 -18.51 7.94
CA TYR A 211 2.75 -19.94 8.12
C TYR A 211 4.15 -20.29 7.61
N LEU A 212 5.02 -20.73 8.50
CA LEU A 212 6.38 -21.17 8.21
C LEU A 212 6.33 -22.59 7.63
N TRP A 213 6.19 -22.69 6.30
CA TRP A 213 6.11 -23.97 5.59
C TRP A 213 7.42 -24.77 5.68
N SER A 214 8.54 -24.08 5.55
CA SER A 214 9.89 -24.63 5.64
C SER A 214 10.86 -23.58 6.18
N PRO A 215 12.14 -23.92 6.46
CA PRO A 215 13.12 -22.92 6.87
C PRO A 215 13.35 -21.77 5.87
N THR A 216 12.94 -21.95 4.62
CA THR A 216 13.16 -20.95 3.54
C THR A 216 11.87 -20.43 2.90
N VAL A 217 10.71 -21.01 3.22
CA VAL A 217 9.42 -20.63 2.62
C VAL A 217 8.40 -20.34 3.70
N SER A 218 7.75 -19.21 3.63
CA SER A 218 6.53 -18.92 4.40
C SER A 218 5.39 -18.46 3.48
N LEU A 219 4.16 -18.75 3.93
CA LEU A 219 2.92 -18.31 3.32
C LEU A 219 2.29 -17.23 4.19
N VAL A 220 1.68 -16.21 3.59
CA VAL A 220 1.05 -15.10 4.31
C VAL A 220 -0.38 -14.92 3.85
N GLY A 221 -1.28 -14.80 4.82
CA GLY A 221 -2.62 -14.27 4.65
C GLY A 221 -2.79 -13.03 5.51
N GLN A 222 -3.34 -11.96 4.96
CA GLN A 222 -3.42 -10.66 5.65
C GLN A 222 -4.75 -9.97 5.32
N PHE A 223 -5.26 -9.23 6.30
CA PHE A 223 -6.35 -8.27 6.16
C PHE A 223 -5.83 -6.87 6.41
N ASP A 224 -6.15 -5.97 5.49
CA ASP A 224 -5.84 -4.56 5.57
C ASP A 224 -7.12 -3.74 5.60
N TYR A 225 -7.15 -2.75 6.47
CA TYR A 225 -8.16 -1.71 6.48
C TYR A 225 -7.49 -0.35 6.54
N TYR A 226 -7.98 0.60 5.75
CA TYR A 226 -7.62 2.01 5.86
C TYR A 226 -8.84 2.90 5.63
N SER A 227 -8.98 3.90 6.51
CA SER A 227 -10.04 4.90 6.37
C SER A 227 -9.68 5.90 5.27
N SER A 228 -10.68 6.50 4.66
CA SER A 228 -10.44 7.60 3.74
C SER A 228 -9.94 8.84 4.47
N PRO A 229 -8.99 9.60 3.90
CA PRO A 229 -8.66 10.95 4.35
C PRO A 229 -9.67 12.01 3.86
N TYR A 230 -10.65 11.66 3.03
CA TYR A 230 -11.68 12.56 2.52
C TYR A 230 -13.02 12.27 3.18
N HIS A 231 -13.81 13.32 3.42
CA HIS A 231 -15.16 13.18 3.94
C HIS A 231 -16.07 14.26 3.36
N GLY A 232 -17.33 13.91 3.13
CA GLY A 232 -18.34 14.85 2.65
C GLY A 232 -18.12 15.35 1.24
N THR A 233 -17.38 14.60 0.41
CA THR A 233 -17.20 14.94 -1.00
C THR A 233 -18.46 14.63 -1.80
N GLY A 234 -19.31 13.74 -1.30
CA GLY A 234 -20.49 13.21 -1.98
C GLY A 234 -20.19 12.05 -2.92
N SER A 235 -18.97 11.51 -2.90
CA SER A 235 -18.59 10.31 -3.64
C SER A 235 -18.18 9.19 -2.68
N PRO A 236 -18.87 8.05 -2.68
CA PRO A 236 -18.46 6.88 -1.91
C PRO A 236 -17.03 6.44 -2.20
N VAL A 237 -16.59 6.58 -3.46
CA VAL A 237 -15.22 6.23 -3.87
C VAL A 237 -14.17 7.07 -3.12
N LEU A 238 -14.48 8.32 -2.79
CA LEU A 238 -13.56 9.19 -2.04
C LEU A 238 -13.79 9.13 -0.52
N ASP A 239 -15.03 9.01 -0.07
CA ASP A 239 -15.41 9.21 1.33
C ASP A 239 -15.32 7.95 2.18
N GLU A 240 -15.39 6.75 1.57
CA GLU A 240 -15.42 5.50 2.33
C GLU A 240 -14.03 4.87 2.50
N GLY A 241 -13.88 4.10 3.58
CA GLY A 241 -12.67 3.31 3.82
C GLY A 241 -12.58 2.09 2.91
N VAL A 242 -11.44 1.43 2.97
CA VAL A 242 -11.11 0.27 2.11
C VAL A 242 -10.70 -0.91 2.96
N THR A 243 -11.19 -2.09 2.58
CA THR A 243 -10.79 -3.39 3.14
C THR A 243 -10.19 -4.26 2.05
N GLU A 244 -8.98 -4.77 2.28
CA GLU A 244 -8.26 -5.62 1.33
C GLU A 244 -7.84 -6.94 1.97
N VAL A 245 -7.74 -7.97 1.15
CA VAL A 245 -7.11 -9.24 1.49
C VAL A 245 -5.82 -9.36 0.71
N VAL A 246 -4.75 -9.75 1.40
CA VAL A 246 -3.45 -10.04 0.82
C VAL A 246 -3.13 -11.51 1.01
N VAL A 247 -2.73 -12.17 -0.05
CA VAL A 247 -2.18 -13.52 -0.01
C VAL A 247 -0.82 -13.54 -0.70
N GLY A 248 0.12 -14.28 -0.16
CA GLY A 248 1.43 -14.31 -0.76
C GLY A 248 2.37 -15.30 -0.11
N PHE A 249 3.61 -15.29 -0.56
CA PHE A 249 4.67 -16.08 0.02
C PHE A 249 5.98 -15.29 0.10
N LEU A 250 6.83 -15.73 1.05
CA LEU A 250 8.20 -15.29 1.19
C LEU A 250 9.11 -16.46 0.88
N TYR A 251 10.18 -16.20 0.12
CA TYR A 251 11.20 -17.18 -0.17
C TYR A 251 12.60 -16.65 0.14
N GLN A 252 13.28 -17.28 1.09
CA GLN A 252 14.66 -16.96 1.44
C GLN A 252 15.63 -17.56 0.41
N LEU A 253 15.98 -16.75 -0.60
CA LEU A 253 16.91 -17.15 -1.67
C LEU A 253 18.31 -17.42 -1.15
N ARG A 254 18.75 -16.63 -0.16
CA ARG A 254 20.03 -16.73 0.55
C ARG A 254 19.84 -16.25 2.00
N PRO A 255 20.77 -16.51 2.92
CA PRO A 255 20.65 -16.05 4.31
C PRO A 255 20.36 -14.54 4.46
N ASN A 256 20.79 -13.74 3.49
CA ASN A 256 20.64 -12.29 3.46
C ASN A 256 19.77 -11.76 2.31
N VAL A 257 19.09 -12.64 1.55
CA VAL A 257 18.23 -12.27 0.42
C VAL A 257 16.87 -12.92 0.55
N VAL A 258 15.83 -12.11 0.61
CA VAL A 258 14.43 -12.56 0.67
C VAL A 258 13.68 -12.02 -0.55
N TRP A 259 13.03 -12.92 -1.27
CA TRP A 259 12.07 -12.59 -2.30
C TRP A 259 10.65 -12.85 -1.80
N GLN A 260 9.73 -11.97 -2.20
CA GLN A 260 8.33 -12.03 -1.78
C GLN A 260 7.44 -11.77 -3.00
N LEU A 261 6.30 -12.45 -3.06
CA LEU A 261 5.27 -12.22 -4.07
C LEU A 261 3.90 -12.19 -3.39
N TYR A 262 3.10 -11.17 -3.70
CA TYR A 262 1.78 -10.94 -3.10
C TYR A 262 0.75 -10.58 -4.16
N ALA A 263 -0.46 -11.08 -3.95
CA ALA A 263 -1.67 -10.64 -4.60
C ALA A 263 -2.55 -9.93 -3.57
N VAL A 264 -3.10 -8.79 -3.94
CA VAL A 264 -4.00 -8.00 -3.12
C VAL A 264 -5.31 -7.85 -3.85
N GLU A 265 -6.40 -8.15 -3.18
CA GLU A 265 -7.78 -8.06 -3.69
C GLU A 265 -8.62 -7.19 -2.77
N ASN A 266 -9.42 -6.33 -3.36
CA ASN A 266 -10.37 -5.50 -2.64
C ASN A 266 -11.62 -6.30 -2.28
N LEU A 267 -12.04 -6.26 -1.02
CA LEU A 267 -13.28 -6.89 -0.57
C LEU A 267 -14.52 -6.00 -0.75
N ASP A 268 -14.32 -4.70 -0.90
CA ASP A 268 -15.40 -3.71 -1.01
C ASP A 268 -15.57 -3.25 -2.46
N PHE A 269 -16.01 -4.12 -3.35
CA PHE A 269 -16.10 -3.95 -4.82
C PHE A 269 -16.76 -2.65 -5.33
N ILE A 270 -17.35 -1.82 -4.49
CA ILE A 270 -18.13 -0.64 -4.89
C ILE A 270 -17.84 0.56 -3.98
N ARG A 271 -17.06 0.41 -2.92
CA ARG A 271 -16.87 1.43 -1.89
C ARG A 271 -15.39 1.72 -1.68
N GLY A 272 -15.08 2.98 -1.41
CA GLY A 272 -13.71 3.44 -1.22
C GLY A 272 -12.88 3.47 -2.51
N SER A 273 -11.70 4.06 -2.43
CA SER A 273 -10.75 4.21 -3.54
C SER A 273 -9.79 3.03 -3.70
N ALA A 274 -10.23 1.83 -3.31
CA ALA A 274 -9.41 0.65 -3.41
C ALA A 274 -9.06 0.28 -4.84
N ALA A 275 -7.91 -0.31 -5.01
CA ALA A 275 -7.53 -0.96 -6.25
C ALA A 275 -8.44 -2.17 -6.52
N ASP A 276 -8.67 -2.46 -7.78
CA ASP A 276 -9.39 -3.68 -8.19
C ASP A 276 -8.53 -4.93 -7.88
N PHE A 277 -7.25 -4.86 -8.25
CA PHE A 277 -6.28 -5.91 -7.97
C PHE A 277 -4.86 -5.35 -8.00
N THR A 278 -3.99 -5.85 -7.11
CA THR A 278 -2.57 -5.53 -7.12
C THR A 278 -1.72 -6.80 -7.10
N LEU A 279 -0.74 -6.86 -7.99
CA LEU A 279 0.33 -7.86 -7.95
C LEU A 279 1.62 -7.18 -7.53
N SER A 280 2.23 -7.64 -6.44
CA SER A 280 3.45 -7.06 -5.89
C SER A 280 4.57 -8.08 -5.77
N THR A 281 5.78 -7.72 -6.19
CA THR A 281 6.99 -8.48 -5.95
C THR A 281 8.02 -7.63 -5.21
N VAL A 282 8.70 -8.22 -4.25
CA VAL A 282 9.64 -7.53 -3.35
C VAL A 282 10.94 -8.32 -3.25
N LEU A 283 12.04 -7.64 -3.42
CA LEU A 283 13.38 -8.20 -3.17
C LEU A 283 14.05 -7.40 -2.06
N THR A 284 14.45 -8.08 -1.00
CA THR A 284 15.18 -7.48 0.12
C THR A 284 16.58 -8.07 0.22
N TYR A 285 17.58 -7.22 0.31
CA TYR A 285 18.97 -7.59 0.57
C TYR A 285 19.45 -6.95 1.87
N GLN A 286 19.95 -7.77 2.81
CA GLN A 286 20.50 -7.30 4.08
C GLN A 286 22.02 -7.37 4.09
N PHE A 287 22.65 -6.23 4.45
CA PHE A 287 24.09 -6.09 4.67
C PHE A 287 24.39 -6.07 6.17
N GLY A 288 25.59 -6.49 6.58
CA GLY A 288 26.07 -6.34 7.95
C GLY A 288 25.50 -7.36 8.96
N ARG A 289 25.20 -8.57 8.51
CA ARG A 289 24.96 -9.72 9.40
C ARG A 289 26.26 -10.29 9.89
#